data_a9b26164a3da6fed946102d8276c0eaa
#
_entry.id   a9b26164a3da6fed946102d8276c0eaa
#
_cell.length_a   1.000
_cell.length_b   1.000
_cell.length_c   1.000
_cell.angle_alpha   90.00
_cell.angle_beta   90.00
_cell.angle_gamma   90.00
#
_symmetry.space_group_name_H-M   'P 1'
#
loop_
_entity.id
_entity.type
_entity.pdbx_description
1 polymer ?
#
loop_
_entity_poly.entity_id
_entity_poly.type
_entity_poly.pdbx_seq_one_letter_code
_entity_poly.pdbx_strand_id
1 'polypeptide(L)'
;MGHGKLIYARFGKFWGTFSVADLFIINAVTIVVEFIGVEQSLSFFGLSNFWAVLLSAILLFAVMAGGSYRYWERFLILLVIANFVTFPLLALFSHSSASTTFAGVVPSMPGGLNATLLLLIVAVVGTTVEPWQLFFQQANVVDKRITPRWMNYERLDTGIGVLIEVAGALVLMGVCAFGLAHTKAFGNFNDLSDTAAALQHYVGHGTGDLLAIVALDGSLIGANLTALTTAYTLGDVYPRMRHSLHWKPNQAPWFYGLYAVLIGLSAVVTLAWGNDLDVVINGVEALNGILLPSALVFLILLANDKPILGPWTNSRVQNWIGGLIAWIVLTFSLAPLVTTFWPVITLKQSVWGLGACTVLGIAAAALLLRREAKRDEVAADDPGSNRRPPGMDRAQWRQELRDRRVAWRTPRIDTLQRPALSMARRIGLLTLRAYIVFAIVIMVIKLVQVTTAHH
;
A
#
# COMPACT_ATOMS: atom_id res chain seq x y z
N MET A 1 1.33 -7.84 18.11
CA MET A 1 2.26 -8.62 17.28
C MET A 1 2.08 -8.18 15.85
N GLY A 2 3.16 -7.89 15.15
CA GLY A 2 3.10 -7.42 13.77
C GLY A 2 2.84 -8.53 12.75
N HIS A 3 2.56 -8.12 11.53
CA HIS A 3 2.19 -8.99 10.41
C HIS A 3 3.27 -10.02 10.09
N GLY A 4 4.52 -9.58 10.01
CA GLY A 4 5.65 -10.46 9.70
C GLY A 4 5.77 -11.63 10.65
N LYS A 5 5.66 -11.38 11.95
CA LYS A 5 5.69 -12.42 12.99
C LYS A 5 4.53 -13.40 12.89
N LEU A 6 3.33 -12.90 12.58
CA LEU A 6 2.14 -13.74 12.40
C LEU A 6 2.27 -14.64 11.18
N ILE A 7 2.74 -14.11 10.04
CA ILE A 7 2.98 -14.92 8.83
C ILE A 7 4.02 -16.02 9.13
N TYR A 8 5.10 -15.66 9.80
CA TYR A 8 6.17 -16.60 10.16
C TYR A 8 5.65 -17.76 11.04
N ALA A 9 4.88 -17.42 12.06
CA ALA A 9 4.35 -18.39 13.01
C ALA A 9 3.30 -19.32 12.42
N ARG A 10 2.40 -18.76 11.57
CA ARG A 10 1.24 -19.51 11.06
C ARG A 10 1.51 -20.23 9.75
N PHE A 11 2.27 -19.63 8.83
CA PHE A 11 2.52 -20.20 7.50
C PHE A 11 3.92 -20.80 7.35
N GLY A 12 4.80 -20.61 8.32
CA GLY A 12 6.13 -21.22 8.40
C GLY A 12 7.25 -20.33 7.88
N LYS A 13 8.48 -20.81 8.03
CA LYS A 13 9.70 -20.04 7.77
C LYS A 13 9.79 -19.50 6.35
N PHE A 14 9.42 -20.32 5.36
CA PHE A 14 9.48 -19.91 3.96
C PHE A 14 8.62 -18.68 3.68
N TRP A 15 7.33 -18.73 4.04
CA TRP A 15 6.41 -17.64 3.78
C TRP A 15 6.71 -16.39 4.61
N GLY A 16 7.15 -16.60 5.86
CA GLY A 16 7.55 -15.48 6.71
C GLY A 16 8.81 -14.77 6.18
N THR A 17 9.86 -15.51 5.81
CA THR A 17 11.08 -14.92 5.23
C THR A 17 10.78 -14.28 3.89
N PHE A 18 10.00 -14.95 3.04
CA PHE A 18 9.58 -14.40 1.75
C PHE A 18 8.86 -13.05 1.93
N SER A 19 7.82 -13.00 2.76
CA SER A 19 7.02 -11.79 2.96
C SER A 19 7.84 -10.62 3.53
N VAL A 20 8.82 -10.92 4.39
CA VAL A 20 9.71 -9.90 4.96
C VAL A 20 10.75 -9.43 3.93
N ALA A 21 11.31 -10.35 3.14
CA ALA A 21 12.26 -10.00 2.08
C ALA A 21 11.60 -9.21 0.95
N ASP A 22 10.40 -9.63 0.56
CA ASP A 22 9.54 -8.94 -0.40
C ASP A 22 9.29 -7.48 0.03
N LEU A 23 8.79 -7.31 1.24
CA LEU A 23 8.54 -5.98 1.82
C LEU A 23 9.83 -5.16 1.92
N PHE A 24 10.96 -5.76 2.32
CA PHE A 24 12.24 -5.05 2.44
C PHE A 24 12.71 -4.50 1.09
N ILE A 25 12.65 -5.32 0.04
CA ILE A 25 13.10 -4.94 -1.31
C ILE A 25 12.22 -3.80 -1.84
N ILE A 26 10.90 -3.98 -1.79
CA ILE A 26 9.95 -2.96 -2.23
C ILE A 26 10.18 -1.65 -1.47
N ASN A 27 10.21 -1.71 -0.16
CA ASN A 27 10.35 -0.51 0.66
C ASN A 27 11.67 0.22 0.39
N ALA A 28 12.76 -0.51 0.17
CA ALA A 28 14.05 0.11 -0.15
C ALA A 28 13.99 0.93 -1.45
N VAL A 29 13.33 0.40 -2.50
CA VAL A 29 13.18 1.14 -3.76
C VAL A 29 12.09 2.22 -3.69
N THR A 30 11.02 2.00 -2.92
CA THR A 30 9.99 3.04 -2.68
C THR A 30 10.60 4.26 -1.97
N ILE A 31 11.47 4.08 -0.97
CA ILE A 31 12.13 5.21 -0.31
C ILE A 31 12.99 6.01 -1.31
N VAL A 32 13.60 5.37 -2.32
CA VAL A 32 14.31 6.09 -3.39
C VAL A 32 13.34 6.95 -4.19
N VAL A 33 12.16 6.42 -4.55
CA VAL A 33 11.11 7.19 -5.26
C VAL A 33 10.65 8.39 -4.43
N GLU A 34 10.49 8.21 -3.13
CA GLU A 34 10.14 9.32 -2.24
C GLU A 34 11.22 10.40 -2.21
N PHE A 35 12.50 10.02 -2.19
CA PHE A 35 13.59 10.99 -2.28
C PHE A 35 13.65 11.69 -3.64
N ILE A 36 13.25 11.02 -4.72
CA ILE A 36 13.08 11.66 -6.04
C ILE A 36 11.97 12.73 -5.96
N GLY A 37 10.82 12.41 -5.36
CA GLY A 37 9.75 13.38 -5.16
C GLY A 37 10.17 14.58 -4.31
N VAL A 38 10.97 14.37 -3.26
CA VAL A 38 11.58 15.45 -2.46
C VAL A 38 12.51 16.31 -3.31
N GLU A 39 13.39 15.69 -4.08
CA GLU A 39 14.34 16.37 -4.94
C GLU A 39 13.65 17.26 -5.97
N GLN A 40 12.70 16.71 -6.73
CA GLN A 40 11.95 17.42 -7.74
C GLN A 40 11.12 18.58 -7.16
N SER A 41 10.52 18.36 -5.98
CA SER A 41 9.75 19.39 -5.28
C SER A 41 10.61 20.58 -4.84
N LEU A 42 11.77 20.30 -4.24
CA LEU A 42 12.67 21.35 -3.76
C LEU A 42 13.46 22.00 -4.86
N SER A 43 13.76 21.29 -5.95
CA SER A 43 14.38 21.85 -7.17
C SER A 43 13.48 22.87 -7.85
N PHE A 44 12.17 22.67 -7.83
CA PHE A 44 11.20 23.66 -8.30
C PHE A 44 11.36 25.02 -7.57
N PHE A 45 11.68 24.99 -6.26
CA PHE A 45 11.97 26.20 -5.48
C PHE A 45 13.41 26.69 -5.62
N GLY A 46 14.21 26.11 -6.54
CA GLY A 46 15.58 26.54 -6.83
C GLY A 46 16.66 25.94 -5.94
N LEU A 47 16.32 24.93 -5.12
CA LEU A 47 17.33 24.21 -4.34
C LEU A 47 18.05 23.19 -5.23
N SER A 48 19.39 23.09 -5.14
CA SER A 48 20.09 22.06 -5.91
C SER A 48 19.77 20.66 -5.36
N ASN A 49 19.77 19.66 -6.25
CA ASN A 49 19.44 18.25 -5.95
C ASN A 49 20.18 17.71 -4.73
N PHE A 50 21.49 18.04 -4.63
CA PHE A 50 22.30 17.63 -3.50
C PHE A 50 21.76 18.17 -2.16
N TRP A 51 21.46 19.47 -2.08
CA TRP A 51 20.96 20.08 -0.85
C TRP A 51 19.54 19.65 -0.55
N ALA A 52 18.70 19.47 -1.57
CA ALA A 52 17.32 18.98 -1.40
C ALA A 52 17.30 17.61 -0.70
N VAL A 53 18.06 16.66 -1.22
CA VAL A 53 18.15 15.30 -0.68
C VAL A 53 18.83 15.28 0.68
N LEU A 54 19.98 16.00 0.83
CA LEU A 54 20.74 16.00 2.08
C LEU A 54 19.95 16.60 3.25
N LEU A 55 19.34 17.76 3.05
CA LEU A 55 18.57 18.43 4.11
C LEU A 55 17.36 17.63 4.52
N SER A 56 16.68 16.99 3.57
CA SER A 56 15.54 16.13 3.86
C SER A 56 15.95 14.86 4.61
N ALA A 57 17.06 14.23 4.25
CA ALA A 57 17.60 13.10 5.00
C ALA A 57 17.96 13.50 6.44
N ILE A 58 18.62 14.66 6.61
CA ILE A 58 18.96 15.20 7.96
C ILE A 58 17.68 15.48 8.77
N LEU A 59 16.65 16.05 8.13
CA LEU A 59 15.36 16.29 8.78
C LEU A 59 14.74 14.99 9.29
N LEU A 60 14.66 13.97 8.43
CA LEU A 60 14.11 12.67 8.80
C LEU A 60 14.93 11.98 9.92
N PHE A 61 16.26 12.08 9.88
CA PHE A 61 17.13 11.61 10.97
C PHE A 61 16.87 12.36 12.27
N ALA A 62 16.76 13.70 12.23
CA ALA A 62 16.52 14.51 13.39
C ALA A 62 15.18 14.18 14.07
N VAL A 63 14.13 13.98 13.28
CA VAL A 63 12.81 13.57 13.77
C VAL A 63 12.88 12.22 14.51
N MET A 64 13.61 11.26 13.93
CA MET A 64 13.76 9.93 14.55
C MET A 64 14.73 9.92 15.72
N ALA A 65 15.83 10.69 15.67
CA ALA A 65 16.84 10.76 16.72
C ALA A 65 16.29 11.30 18.05
N GLY A 66 15.20 12.05 18.02
CA GLY A 66 14.48 12.49 19.20
C GLY A 66 14.00 11.36 20.11
N GLY A 67 13.91 10.13 19.59
CA GLY A 67 13.57 8.91 20.35
C GLY A 67 12.28 9.02 21.15
N SER A 68 11.31 9.76 20.62
CA SER A 68 10.04 10.04 21.27
C SER A 68 8.90 9.87 20.27
N TYR A 69 8.02 8.92 20.56
CA TYR A 69 6.80 8.69 19.80
C TYR A 69 6.00 10.00 19.57
N ARG A 70 5.85 10.82 20.62
CA ARG A 70 5.10 12.08 20.54
C ARG A 70 5.74 13.12 19.61
N TYR A 71 7.08 13.14 19.54
CA TYR A 71 7.78 14.08 18.68
C TYR A 71 7.61 13.72 17.22
N TRP A 72 7.79 12.45 16.91
CA TRP A 72 7.56 11.86 15.59
C TRP A 72 6.10 12.02 15.14
N GLU A 73 5.13 11.72 16.02
CA GLU A 73 3.70 11.87 15.72
C GLU A 73 3.32 13.33 15.43
N ARG A 74 3.83 14.29 16.21
CA ARG A 74 3.59 15.72 15.97
C ARG A 74 4.14 16.20 14.63
N PHE A 75 5.31 15.72 14.25
CA PHE A 75 5.88 16.01 12.92
C PHE A 75 4.94 15.54 11.81
N LEU A 76 4.47 14.30 11.86
CA LEU A 76 3.53 13.78 10.86
C LEU A 76 2.19 14.52 10.87
N ILE A 77 1.66 14.85 12.04
CA ILE A 77 0.42 15.64 12.16
C ILE A 77 0.59 17.02 11.52
N LEU A 78 1.74 17.67 11.69
CA LEU A 78 2.03 18.95 11.05
C LEU A 78 1.96 18.83 9.51
N LEU A 79 2.58 17.79 8.94
CA LEU A 79 2.55 17.53 7.51
C LEU A 79 1.11 17.24 7.04
N VAL A 80 0.37 16.41 7.75
CA VAL A 80 -1.05 16.13 7.42
C VAL A 80 -1.90 17.41 7.47
N ILE A 81 -1.69 18.30 8.46
CA ILE A 81 -2.39 19.59 8.53
C ILE A 81 -2.02 20.47 7.33
N ALA A 82 -0.74 20.47 6.91
CA ALA A 82 -0.33 21.20 5.72
C ALA A 82 -1.10 20.72 4.48
N ASN A 83 -1.25 19.40 4.29
CA ASN A 83 -2.05 18.83 3.21
C ASN A 83 -3.54 19.22 3.30
N PHE A 84 -4.12 19.28 4.48
CA PHE A 84 -5.49 19.76 4.68
C PHE A 84 -5.72 21.21 4.25
N VAL A 85 -4.66 22.02 4.26
CA VAL A 85 -4.71 23.41 3.79
C VAL A 85 -4.40 23.48 2.29
N THR A 86 -3.37 22.78 1.84
CA THR A 86 -2.86 22.88 0.48
C THR A 86 -3.80 22.27 -0.57
N PHE A 87 -4.44 21.11 -0.30
CA PHE A 87 -5.39 20.51 -1.25
C PHE A 87 -6.59 21.40 -1.58
N PRO A 88 -7.34 21.97 -0.60
CA PRO A 88 -8.41 22.91 -0.91
C PRO A 88 -7.93 24.16 -1.63
N LEU A 89 -6.77 24.72 -1.26
CA LEU A 89 -6.19 25.87 -1.94
C LEU A 89 -5.84 25.53 -3.40
N LEU A 90 -5.21 24.37 -3.64
CA LEU A 90 -4.89 23.90 -4.98
C LEU A 90 -6.16 23.76 -5.84
N ALA A 91 -7.24 23.19 -5.28
CA ALA A 91 -8.52 23.08 -5.95
C ALA A 91 -9.12 24.45 -6.29
N LEU A 92 -9.06 25.42 -5.37
CA LEU A 92 -9.56 26.78 -5.56
C LEU A 92 -8.79 27.56 -6.61
N PHE A 93 -7.45 27.51 -6.55
CA PHE A 93 -6.60 28.24 -7.50
C PHE A 93 -6.56 27.65 -8.91
N SER A 94 -6.84 26.35 -9.04
CA SER A 94 -6.90 25.68 -10.34
C SER A 94 -8.09 26.08 -11.19
N HIS A 95 -9.08 26.77 -10.63
CA HIS A 95 -10.34 27.15 -11.31
C HIS A 95 -11.04 25.97 -11.99
N SER A 96 -10.70 24.73 -11.61
CA SER A 96 -11.33 23.54 -12.17
C SER A 96 -12.78 23.46 -11.72
N SER A 97 -13.69 23.27 -12.66
CA SER A 97 -15.10 23.10 -12.34
C SER A 97 -15.31 21.77 -11.63
N ALA A 98 -15.94 21.81 -10.45
CA ALA A 98 -16.31 20.59 -9.73
C ALA A 98 -17.14 19.63 -10.59
N SER A 99 -18.05 20.15 -11.44
CA SER A 99 -18.85 19.33 -12.35
C SER A 99 -18.00 18.57 -13.37
N THR A 100 -16.96 19.19 -13.91
CA THR A 100 -16.03 18.56 -14.87
C THR A 100 -15.17 17.48 -14.18
N THR A 101 -14.71 17.79 -12.97
CA THR A 101 -13.95 16.82 -12.15
C THR A 101 -14.80 15.60 -11.81
N PHE A 102 -16.04 15.80 -11.37
CA PHE A 102 -16.95 14.68 -11.10
C PHE A 102 -17.39 13.93 -12.36
N ALA A 103 -17.52 14.58 -13.50
CA ALA A 103 -17.76 13.89 -14.78
C ALA A 103 -16.61 12.98 -15.17
N GLY A 104 -15.36 13.36 -14.82
CA GLY A 104 -14.16 12.56 -15.04
C GLY A 104 -14.07 11.29 -14.16
N VAL A 105 -14.86 11.19 -13.08
CA VAL A 105 -14.95 9.97 -12.26
C VAL A 105 -15.66 8.84 -13.01
N VAL A 106 -16.50 9.17 -14.01
CA VAL A 106 -17.11 8.15 -14.88
C VAL A 106 -16.04 7.59 -15.82
N PRO A 107 -15.73 6.27 -15.77
CA PRO A 107 -14.70 5.69 -16.62
C PRO A 107 -15.00 5.95 -18.09
N SER A 108 -14.13 6.65 -18.77
CA SER A 108 -14.19 6.90 -20.21
C SER A 108 -12.84 6.56 -20.84
N MET A 109 -12.87 6.02 -22.04
CA MET A 109 -11.66 5.62 -22.77
C MET A 109 -11.69 6.20 -24.20
N PRO A 110 -11.57 7.51 -24.36
CA PRO A 110 -11.69 8.16 -25.66
C PRO A 110 -10.62 7.70 -26.66
N GLY A 111 -9.44 7.27 -26.21
CA GLY A 111 -8.35 6.69 -27.02
C GLY A 111 -8.37 5.16 -27.12
N GLY A 112 -9.40 4.51 -26.55
CA GLY A 112 -9.43 3.06 -26.42
C GLY A 112 -8.42 2.54 -25.39
N LEU A 113 -8.48 1.24 -25.13
CA LEU A 113 -7.53 0.56 -24.26
C LEU A 113 -6.21 0.36 -25.02
N ASN A 114 -5.09 0.82 -24.48
CA ASN A 114 -3.75 0.59 -25.03
C ASN A 114 -2.79 0.12 -23.92
N ALA A 115 -1.59 -0.35 -24.29
CA ALA A 115 -0.63 -0.90 -23.35
C ALA A 115 -0.18 0.15 -22.31
N THR A 116 -0.02 1.39 -22.73
CA THR A 116 0.36 2.51 -21.86
C THR A 116 -0.73 2.77 -20.82
N LEU A 117 -2.00 2.81 -21.22
CA LEU A 117 -3.11 3.01 -20.30
C LEU A 117 -3.21 1.87 -19.29
N LEU A 118 -3.00 0.60 -19.73
CA LEU A 118 -2.99 -0.54 -18.81
C LEU A 118 -1.85 -0.44 -17.79
N LEU A 119 -0.65 -0.07 -18.23
CA LEU A 119 0.49 0.14 -17.33
C LEU A 119 0.18 1.24 -16.31
N LEU A 120 -0.41 2.34 -16.76
CA LEU A 120 -0.79 3.47 -15.93
C LEU A 120 -1.86 3.09 -14.88
N ILE A 121 -2.87 2.30 -15.27
CA ILE A 121 -3.87 1.76 -14.35
C ILE A 121 -3.19 0.90 -13.27
N VAL A 122 -2.25 0.04 -13.65
CA VAL A 122 -1.53 -0.82 -12.70
C VAL A 122 -0.65 0.01 -11.77
N ALA A 123 0.05 1.02 -12.29
CA ALA A 123 0.83 1.94 -11.47
C ALA A 123 -0.06 2.67 -10.47
N VAL A 124 -1.19 3.25 -10.90
CA VAL A 124 -2.15 3.92 -9.99
C VAL A 124 -2.70 2.96 -8.93
N VAL A 125 -3.01 1.71 -9.27
CA VAL A 125 -3.42 0.70 -8.27
C VAL A 125 -2.28 0.39 -7.30
N GLY A 126 -1.04 0.32 -7.79
CA GLY A 126 0.15 0.08 -6.98
C GLY A 126 0.47 1.19 -5.99
N THR A 127 0.26 2.45 -6.40
CA THR A 127 0.49 3.63 -5.55
C THR A 127 -0.63 3.84 -4.53
N THR A 128 -1.89 3.47 -4.88
CA THR A 128 -3.04 3.72 -4.01
C THR A 128 -3.00 2.88 -2.74
N VAL A 129 -2.57 1.62 -2.84
CA VAL A 129 -2.38 0.73 -1.69
C VAL A 129 -1.06 0.00 -1.84
N GLU A 130 -0.07 0.44 -1.11
CA GLU A 130 1.23 -0.19 -1.08
C GLU A 130 1.31 -1.28 0.01
N PRO A 131 2.11 -2.33 -0.19
CA PRO A 131 2.28 -3.39 0.82
C PRO A 131 2.69 -2.87 2.19
N TRP A 132 3.55 -1.85 2.25
CA TRP A 132 4.03 -1.30 3.52
C TRP A 132 2.92 -0.67 4.37
N GLN A 133 1.90 -0.07 3.77
CA GLN A 133 0.77 0.54 4.49
C GLN A 133 0.03 -0.50 5.34
N LEU A 134 -0.16 -1.72 4.80
CA LEU A 134 -0.81 -2.82 5.50
C LEU A 134 0.01 -3.30 6.72
N PHE A 135 1.34 -3.38 6.55
CA PHE A 135 2.24 -3.77 7.63
C PHE A 135 2.38 -2.65 8.67
N PHE A 136 2.47 -1.40 8.21
CA PHE A 136 2.57 -0.24 9.10
C PHE A 136 1.36 -0.09 9.99
N GLN A 137 0.15 -0.16 9.42
CA GLN A 137 -1.09 -0.01 10.20
C GLN A 137 -1.11 -0.97 11.39
N GLN A 138 -0.77 -2.23 11.18
CA GLN A 138 -0.72 -3.20 12.27
C GLN A 138 0.40 -2.92 13.26
N ALA A 139 1.61 -2.60 12.79
CA ALA A 139 2.73 -2.27 13.66
C ALA A 139 2.43 -1.04 14.53
N ASN A 140 1.82 -0.01 13.95
CA ASN A 140 1.43 1.21 14.64
C ASN A 140 0.35 0.96 15.71
N VAL A 141 -0.68 0.17 15.39
CA VAL A 141 -1.71 -0.24 16.38
C VAL A 141 -1.08 -0.99 17.56
N VAL A 142 -0.10 -1.87 17.29
CA VAL A 142 0.63 -2.60 18.32
C VAL A 142 1.50 -1.66 19.16
N ASP A 143 2.22 -0.75 18.54
CA ASP A 143 3.11 0.20 19.23
C ASP A 143 2.33 1.23 20.07
N LYS A 144 1.22 1.73 19.55
CA LYS A 144 0.25 2.57 20.28
C LYS A 144 -0.48 1.83 21.40
N ARG A 145 -0.35 0.50 21.49
CA ARG A 145 -1.04 -0.37 22.46
C ARG A 145 -2.57 -0.22 22.39
N ILE A 146 -3.10 -0.02 21.21
CA ILE A 146 -4.53 0.09 20.98
C ILE A 146 -5.20 -1.25 21.26
N THR A 147 -6.24 -1.22 22.09
CA THR A 147 -6.98 -2.42 22.49
C THR A 147 -8.30 -2.53 21.71
N PRO A 148 -8.94 -3.71 21.69
CA PRO A 148 -10.23 -3.92 21.01
C PRO A 148 -11.33 -2.94 21.42
N ARG A 149 -11.23 -2.30 22.58
CA ARG A 149 -12.14 -1.25 23.03
C ARG A 149 -12.20 -0.06 22.05
N TRP A 150 -11.08 0.25 21.40
CA TRP A 150 -10.94 1.38 20.50
C TRP A 150 -11.19 1.04 19.03
N MET A 151 -11.56 -0.20 18.71
CA MET A 151 -11.74 -0.69 17.34
C MET A 151 -12.68 0.17 16.48
N ASN A 152 -13.73 0.75 17.07
CA ASN A 152 -14.66 1.59 16.30
C ASN A 152 -14.03 2.94 15.93
N TYR A 153 -13.19 3.47 16.81
CA TYR A 153 -12.43 4.70 16.52
C TYR A 153 -11.38 4.46 15.43
N GLU A 154 -10.68 3.34 15.48
CA GLU A 154 -9.72 2.94 14.44
C GLU A 154 -10.39 2.75 13.06
N ARG A 155 -11.58 2.18 13.05
CA ARG A 155 -12.35 2.04 11.82
C ARG A 155 -12.82 3.38 11.26
N LEU A 156 -13.22 4.30 12.13
CA LEU A 156 -13.62 5.64 11.75
C LEU A 156 -12.42 6.42 11.22
N ASP A 157 -11.29 6.36 11.92
CA ASP A 157 -10.03 6.98 11.54
C ASP A 157 -9.57 6.50 10.15
N THR A 158 -9.52 5.19 9.96
CA THR A 158 -9.19 4.58 8.65
C THR A 158 -10.18 5.02 7.55
N GLY A 159 -11.48 5.05 7.86
CA GLY A 159 -12.51 5.47 6.89
C GLY A 159 -12.37 6.93 6.49
N ILE A 160 -12.12 7.82 7.45
CA ILE A 160 -11.86 9.24 7.18
C ILE A 160 -10.55 9.41 6.39
N GLY A 161 -9.48 8.69 6.77
CA GLY A 161 -8.22 8.73 6.06
C GLY A 161 -8.35 8.36 4.58
N VAL A 162 -9.06 7.27 4.28
CA VAL A 162 -9.34 6.85 2.88
C VAL A 162 -10.12 7.92 2.11
N LEU A 163 -11.12 8.54 2.72
CA LEU A 163 -11.89 9.61 2.06
C LEU A 163 -11.02 10.82 1.73
N ILE A 164 -10.12 11.20 2.63
CA ILE A 164 -9.19 12.32 2.43
C ILE A 164 -8.19 11.99 1.34
N GLU A 165 -7.62 10.78 1.34
CA GLU A 165 -6.68 10.30 0.33
C GLU A 165 -7.33 10.33 -1.07
N VAL A 166 -8.52 9.76 -1.22
CA VAL A 166 -9.26 9.76 -2.49
C VAL A 166 -9.59 11.19 -2.93
N ALA A 167 -10.03 12.07 -2.02
CA ALA A 167 -10.32 13.46 -2.33
C ALA A 167 -9.04 14.20 -2.78
N GLY A 168 -7.92 14.01 -2.10
CA GLY A 168 -6.63 14.58 -2.47
C GLY A 168 -6.16 14.12 -3.85
N ALA A 169 -6.24 12.82 -4.14
CA ALA A 169 -5.90 12.26 -5.44
C ALA A 169 -6.79 12.84 -6.56
N LEU A 170 -8.10 12.98 -6.33
CA LEU A 170 -9.02 13.60 -7.30
C LEU A 170 -8.67 15.07 -7.55
N VAL A 171 -8.30 15.82 -6.52
CA VAL A 171 -7.87 17.22 -6.67
C VAL A 171 -6.59 17.28 -7.51
N LEU A 172 -5.56 16.50 -7.18
CA LEU A 172 -4.28 16.50 -7.91
C LEU A 172 -4.48 16.11 -9.37
N MET A 173 -5.17 15.01 -9.64
CA MET A 173 -5.47 14.58 -11.01
C MET A 173 -6.31 15.61 -11.76
N GLY A 174 -7.32 16.16 -11.13
CA GLY A 174 -8.20 17.16 -11.72
C GLY A 174 -7.46 18.45 -12.07
N VAL A 175 -6.60 18.94 -11.18
CA VAL A 175 -5.79 20.15 -11.42
C VAL A 175 -4.84 19.94 -12.58
N CYS A 176 -4.11 18.82 -12.62
CA CYS A 176 -3.19 18.52 -13.72
C CYS A 176 -3.94 18.28 -15.05
N ALA A 177 -5.01 17.48 -15.02
CA ALA A 177 -5.75 17.12 -16.23
C ALA A 177 -6.48 18.31 -16.85
N PHE A 178 -7.15 19.13 -16.05
CA PHE A 178 -7.95 20.26 -16.55
C PHE A 178 -7.12 21.57 -16.65
N GLY A 179 -6.19 21.77 -15.71
CA GLY A 179 -5.31 22.94 -15.73
C GLY A 179 -4.36 22.96 -16.92
N LEU A 180 -3.91 21.78 -17.37
CA LEU A 180 -3.03 21.65 -18.54
C LEU A 180 -3.78 21.28 -19.83
N ALA A 181 -5.10 21.04 -19.77
CA ALA A 181 -5.90 20.72 -20.94
C ALA A 181 -5.73 21.80 -22.03
N HIS A 182 -5.57 21.35 -23.28
CA HIS A 182 -5.37 22.22 -24.44
C HIS A 182 -4.07 23.07 -24.43
N THR A 183 -3.14 22.81 -23.51
CA THR A 183 -1.81 23.41 -23.49
C THR A 183 -0.78 22.52 -24.17
N LYS A 184 0.42 23.06 -24.47
CA LYS A 184 1.55 22.26 -25.00
C LYS A 184 2.11 21.26 -23.98
N ALA A 185 1.84 21.46 -22.69
CA ALA A 185 2.27 20.58 -21.61
C ALA A 185 1.35 19.36 -21.43
N PHE A 186 0.16 19.37 -22.02
CA PHE A 186 -0.78 18.25 -21.89
C PHE A 186 -0.23 16.96 -22.52
N GLY A 187 -0.18 15.90 -21.74
CA GLY A 187 0.38 14.61 -22.14
C GLY A 187 1.92 14.54 -22.15
N ASN A 188 2.61 15.62 -21.86
CA ASN A 188 4.06 15.68 -21.75
C ASN A 188 4.46 15.86 -20.27
N PHE A 189 4.32 14.79 -19.51
CA PHE A 189 4.81 14.73 -18.14
C PHE A 189 6.23 14.17 -18.17
N ASN A 190 7.22 15.02 -17.90
CA ASN A 190 8.62 14.61 -17.79
C ASN A 190 8.99 14.39 -16.32
N ASP A 191 8.70 15.39 -15.48
CA ASP A 191 8.91 15.31 -14.04
C ASP A 191 7.91 16.21 -13.27
N LEU A 192 7.94 16.11 -11.95
CA LEU A 192 7.08 16.91 -11.09
C LEU A 192 7.41 18.41 -11.15
N SER A 193 8.70 18.76 -11.24
CA SER A 193 9.15 20.16 -11.32
C SER A 193 8.66 20.83 -12.60
N ASP A 194 8.77 20.13 -13.75
CA ASP A 194 8.24 20.59 -15.04
C ASP A 194 6.71 20.75 -14.99
N THR A 195 6.01 19.82 -14.34
CA THR A 195 4.55 19.88 -14.19
C THR A 195 4.14 21.04 -13.30
N ALA A 196 4.84 21.29 -12.20
CA ALA A 196 4.61 22.44 -11.33
C ALA A 196 4.87 23.76 -12.07
N ALA A 197 5.95 23.83 -12.85
CA ALA A 197 6.27 24.99 -13.68
C ALA A 197 5.21 25.22 -14.77
N ALA A 198 4.71 24.17 -15.42
CA ALA A 198 3.64 24.26 -16.39
C ALA A 198 2.34 24.76 -15.75
N LEU A 199 1.93 24.24 -14.59
CA LEU A 199 0.76 24.75 -13.86
C LEU A 199 0.95 26.20 -13.45
N GLN A 200 2.12 26.60 -12.97
CA GLN A 200 2.44 27.98 -12.65
C GLN A 200 2.27 28.90 -13.86
N HIS A 201 2.72 28.45 -15.03
CA HIS A 201 2.66 29.23 -16.28
C HIS A 201 1.25 29.33 -16.85
N TYR A 202 0.51 28.22 -16.91
CA TYR A 202 -0.80 28.17 -17.62
C TYR A 202 -2.00 28.42 -16.72
N VAL A 203 -1.92 28.11 -15.43
CA VAL A 203 -3.05 28.23 -14.49
C VAL A 203 -2.85 29.41 -13.54
N GLY A 204 -1.65 29.57 -12.99
CA GLY A 204 -1.34 30.69 -12.11
C GLY A 204 -0.21 30.38 -11.13
N HIS A 205 0.48 31.43 -10.66
CA HIS A 205 1.69 31.29 -9.85
C HIS A 205 1.51 30.41 -8.60
N GLY A 206 0.38 30.49 -7.91
CA GLY A 206 0.17 29.70 -6.70
C GLY A 206 -0.07 28.20 -6.93
N THR A 207 -0.46 27.77 -8.15
CA THR A 207 -0.81 26.36 -8.40
C THR A 207 0.45 25.47 -8.49
N GLY A 208 1.52 25.98 -9.09
CA GLY A 208 2.81 25.29 -9.14
C GLY A 208 3.41 25.13 -7.75
N ASP A 209 3.43 26.23 -6.97
CA ASP A 209 3.95 26.22 -5.61
C ASP A 209 3.19 25.21 -4.72
N LEU A 210 1.86 25.21 -4.80
CA LEU A 210 1.02 24.30 -4.01
C LEU A 210 1.22 22.84 -4.43
N LEU A 211 1.36 22.54 -5.74
CA LEU A 211 1.65 21.19 -6.21
C LEU A 211 3.01 20.70 -5.65
N ALA A 212 4.05 21.53 -5.75
CA ALA A 212 5.38 21.18 -5.24
C ALA A 212 5.37 20.97 -3.70
N ILE A 213 4.62 21.80 -2.95
CA ILE A 213 4.46 21.64 -1.49
C ILE A 213 3.74 20.32 -1.15
N VAL A 214 2.65 20.00 -1.84
CA VAL A 214 1.90 18.75 -1.61
C VAL A 214 2.79 17.54 -1.90
N ALA A 215 3.54 17.58 -2.99
CA ALA A 215 4.44 16.49 -3.36
C ALA A 215 5.60 16.32 -2.37
N LEU A 216 6.22 17.43 -1.95
CA LEU A 216 7.25 17.41 -0.90
C LEU A 216 6.73 16.79 0.40
N ASP A 217 5.55 17.21 0.81
CA ASP A 217 4.92 16.75 2.04
C ASP A 217 4.59 15.25 1.98
N GLY A 218 3.97 14.82 0.89
CA GLY A 218 3.68 13.40 0.64
C GLY A 218 4.94 12.55 0.65
N SER A 219 5.98 12.99 -0.06
CA SER A 219 7.24 12.27 -0.15
C SER A 219 7.99 12.18 1.19
N LEU A 220 7.96 13.22 2.02
CA LEU A 220 8.55 13.17 3.36
C LEU A 220 7.79 12.20 4.28
N ILE A 221 6.46 12.17 4.20
CA ILE A 221 5.63 11.21 4.93
C ILE A 221 5.94 9.79 4.43
N GLY A 222 5.94 9.58 3.12
CA GLY A 222 6.17 8.29 2.48
C GLY A 222 7.54 7.70 2.84
N ALA A 223 8.62 8.46 2.67
CA ALA A 223 9.97 8.04 3.03
C ALA A 223 10.07 7.65 4.52
N ASN A 224 9.50 8.48 5.39
CA ASN A 224 9.52 8.22 6.84
C ASN A 224 8.79 6.93 7.22
N LEU A 225 7.53 6.78 6.76
CA LEU A 225 6.69 5.65 7.13
C LEU A 225 7.16 4.33 6.51
N THR A 226 7.66 4.35 5.27
CA THR A 226 8.17 3.17 4.58
C THR A 226 9.44 2.64 5.25
N ALA A 227 10.38 3.52 5.60
CA ALA A 227 11.59 3.14 6.35
C ALA A 227 11.25 2.60 7.75
N LEU A 228 10.32 3.25 8.45
CA LEU A 228 9.87 2.84 9.77
C LEU A 228 9.15 1.49 9.73
N THR A 229 8.30 1.26 8.73
CA THR A 229 7.61 -0.02 8.53
C THR A 229 8.59 -1.17 8.35
N THR A 230 9.64 -0.95 7.59
CA THR A 230 10.70 -1.95 7.39
C THR A 230 11.40 -2.27 8.70
N ALA A 231 11.72 -1.25 9.49
CA ALA A 231 12.33 -1.43 10.79
C ALA A 231 11.42 -2.18 11.78
N TYR A 232 10.13 -1.89 11.81
CA TYR A 232 9.14 -2.65 12.60
C TYR A 232 9.04 -4.10 12.16
N THR A 233 8.92 -4.34 10.85
CA THR A 233 8.71 -5.69 10.31
C THR A 233 9.92 -6.60 10.57
N LEU A 234 11.13 -6.08 10.39
CA LEU A 234 12.34 -6.83 10.74
C LEU A 234 12.45 -7.05 12.24
N GLY A 235 12.11 -6.06 13.08
CA GLY A 235 12.07 -6.21 14.52
C GLY A 235 11.06 -7.27 15.01
N ASP A 236 9.92 -7.40 14.31
CA ASP A 236 8.93 -8.44 14.60
C ASP A 236 9.48 -9.87 14.40
N VAL A 237 10.32 -10.07 13.39
CA VAL A 237 10.86 -11.40 13.02
C VAL A 237 12.13 -11.73 13.79
N TYR A 238 12.95 -10.73 14.11
CA TYR A 238 14.17 -10.91 14.86
C TYR A 238 13.94 -10.68 16.37
N PRO A 239 13.82 -11.74 17.22
CA PRO A 239 13.42 -11.62 18.63
C PRO A 239 14.38 -10.78 19.50
N ARG A 240 15.64 -10.62 19.05
CA ARG A 240 16.65 -9.84 19.77
C ARG A 240 16.57 -8.34 19.46
N MET A 241 15.83 -7.94 18.43
CA MET A 241 15.69 -6.55 18.02
C MET A 241 14.51 -5.91 18.75
N ARG A 242 14.81 -4.97 19.63
CA ARG A 242 13.75 -4.10 20.21
C ARG A 242 13.27 -3.15 19.12
N HIS A 243 11.97 -3.08 18.91
CA HIS A 243 11.35 -2.33 17.83
C HIS A 243 10.10 -1.61 18.33
N SER A 244 10.28 -0.40 18.80
CA SER A 244 9.19 0.49 19.24
C SER A 244 9.74 1.91 19.37
N LEU A 245 8.96 2.90 18.97
CA LEU A 245 9.27 4.32 19.17
C LEU A 245 9.20 4.78 20.64
N HIS A 246 8.77 3.89 21.56
CA HIS A 246 8.84 4.13 22.98
C HIS A 246 10.24 3.89 23.57
N TRP A 247 11.13 3.23 22.84
CA TRP A 247 12.53 3.06 23.20
C TRP A 247 13.37 4.20 22.63
N LYS A 248 14.34 4.68 23.40
CA LYS A 248 15.34 5.65 22.90
C LYS A 248 16.32 4.97 21.92
N PRO A 249 17.01 5.73 21.03
CA PRO A 249 17.97 5.18 20.09
C PRO A 249 19.05 4.31 20.74
N ASN A 250 19.54 4.69 21.91
CA ASN A 250 20.53 3.89 22.65
C ASN A 250 19.97 2.56 23.23
N GLN A 251 18.66 2.43 23.38
CA GLN A 251 17.98 1.24 23.89
C GLN A 251 17.55 0.28 22.77
N ALA A 252 17.37 0.80 21.55
CA ALA A 252 16.97 0.07 20.36
C ALA A 252 17.87 0.39 19.14
N PRO A 253 19.22 0.25 19.25
CA PRO A 253 20.15 0.74 18.22
C PRO A 253 19.94 0.09 16.86
N TRP A 254 19.56 -1.17 16.80
CA TRP A 254 19.30 -1.86 15.53
C TRP A 254 18.06 -1.34 14.80
N PHE A 255 17.01 -0.95 15.56
CA PHE A 255 15.79 -0.39 15.00
C PHE A 255 16.04 0.98 14.35
N TYR A 256 16.67 1.88 15.10
CA TYR A 256 17.03 3.20 14.61
C TYR A 256 18.15 3.15 13.56
N GLY A 257 19.11 2.23 13.72
CA GLY A 257 20.20 2.04 12.76
C GLY A 257 19.69 1.54 11.40
N LEU A 258 18.74 0.61 11.38
CA LEU A 258 18.13 0.15 10.14
C LEU A 258 17.35 1.26 9.43
N TYR A 259 16.56 2.02 10.18
CA TYR A 259 15.89 3.20 9.64
C TYR A 259 16.91 4.17 9.02
N ALA A 260 17.97 4.49 9.75
CA ALA A 260 19.01 5.39 9.28
C ALA A 260 19.73 4.88 8.01
N VAL A 261 20.03 3.59 7.96
CA VAL A 261 20.64 2.97 6.78
C VAL A 261 19.73 3.04 5.57
N LEU A 262 18.43 2.76 5.73
CA LEU A 262 17.48 2.84 4.63
C LEU A 262 17.37 4.28 4.09
N ILE A 263 17.16 5.26 4.95
CA ILE A 263 17.09 6.67 4.56
C ILE A 263 18.41 7.13 3.90
N GLY A 264 19.56 6.84 4.53
CA GLY A 264 20.87 7.25 4.02
C GLY A 264 21.23 6.58 2.69
N LEU A 265 20.98 5.27 2.57
CA LEU A 265 21.25 4.54 1.33
C LEU A 265 20.35 5.04 0.18
N SER A 266 19.06 5.23 0.45
CA SER A 266 18.12 5.75 -0.57
C SER A 266 18.50 7.16 -1.01
N ALA A 267 18.90 8.04 -0.09
CA ALA A 267 19.40 9.38 -0.42
C ALA A 267 20.66 9.31 -1.34
N VAL A 268 21.61 8.42 -1.02
CA VAL A 268 22.81 8.22 -1.87
C VAL A 268 22.43 7.67 -3.23
N VAL A 269 21.53 6.70 -3.30
CA VAL A 269 21.08 6.10 -4.57
C VAL A 269 20.39 7.17 -5.43
N THR A 270 19.51 8.00 -4.87
CA THR A 270 18.86 9.09 -5.59
C THR A 270 19.88 10.06 -6.19
N LEU A 271 20.89 10.48 -5.41
CA LEU A 271 21.95 11.37 -5.90
C LEU A 271 22.88 10.73 -6.96
N ALA A 272 23.01 9.41 -6.94
CA ALA A 272 23.87 8.68 -7.88
C ALA A 272 23.17 8.29 -9.18
N TRP A 273 21.83 8.25 -9.22
CA TRP A 273 21.08 7.70 -10.36
C TRP A 273 21.01 8.66 -11.58
N GLY A 274 21.23 9.94 -11.40
CA GLY A 274 21.22 10.91 -12.50
C GLY A 274 19.82 11.35 -12.93
N ASN A 275 19.62 11.61 -14.24
CA ASN A 275 18.44 12.33 -14.75
C ASN A 275 17.24 11.45 -15.20
N ASP A 276 17.38 10.11 -15.21
CA ASP A 276 16.31 9.20 -15.69
C ASP A 276 15.35 8.77 -14.56
N LEU A 277 14.93 9.71 -13.74
CA LEU A 277 14.18 9.45 -12.51
C LEU A 277 12.76 8.91 -12.75
N ASP A 278 12.11 9.31 -13.85
CA ASP A 278 10.74 8.87 -14.17
C ASP A 278 10.65 7.39 -14.49
N VAL A 279 11.70 6.84 -15.12
CA VAL A 279 11.76 5.38 -15.39
C VAL A 279 11.81 4.61 -14.09
N VAL A 280 12.52 5.15 -13.09
CA VAL A 280 12.61 4.55 -11.74
C VAL A 280 11.26 4.61 -11.05
N ILE A 281 10.60 5.76 -11.02
CA ILE A 281 9.29 5.95 -10.41
C ILE A 281 8.28 4.96 -10.99
N ASN A 282 8.08 4.98 -12.30
CA ASN A 282 7.11 4.11 -12.98
C ASN A 282 7.44 2.62 -12.79
N GLY A 283 8.73 2.27 -12.78
CA GLY A 283 9.18 0.90 -12.54
C GLY A 283 8.88 0.41 -11.14
N VAL A 284 9.12 1.24 -10.11
CA VAL A 284 8.87 0.92 -8.71
C VAL A 284 7.39 0.83 -8.42
N GLU A 285 6.59 1.75 -8.97
CA GLU A 285 5.14 1.74 -8.79
C GLU A 285 4.48 0.51 -9.45
N ALA A 286 4.95 0.14 -10.64
CA ALA A 286 4.51 -1.10 -11.26
C ALA A 286 4.91 -2.33 -10.41
N LEU A 287 6.09 -2.31 -9.77
CA LEU A 287 6.56 -3.36 -8.86
C LEU A 287 5.68 -3.44 -7.60
N ASN A 288 5.34 -2.30 -6.99
CA ASN A 288 4.40 -2.22 -5.87
C ASN A 288 3.07 -2.88 -6.24
N GLY A 289 2.51 -2.55 -7.40
CA GLY A 289 1.27 -3.15 -7.90
C GLY A 289 1.37 -4.66 -8.13
N ILE A 290 2.53 -5.16 -8.60
CA ILE A 290 2.77 -6.59 -8.82
C ILE A 290 2.88 -7.35 -7.49
N LEU A 291 3.48 -6.79 -6.46
CA LEU A 291 3.74 -7.49 -5.20
C LEU A 291 2.62 -7.32 -4.16
N LEU A 292 1.74 -6.35 -4.34
CA LEU A 292 0.56 -6.12 -3.48
C LEU A 292 -0.35 -7.35 -3.28
N PRO A 293 -0.65 -8.19 -4.30
CA PRO A 293 -1.47 -9.37 -4.10
C PRO A 293 -0.95 -10.32 -3.03
N SER A 294 0.37 -10.42 -2.84
CA SER A 294 0.96 -11.28 -1.81
C SER A 294 0.57 -10.82 -0.41
N ALA A 295 0.68 -9.54 -0.13
CA ALA A 295 0.31 -8.94 1.14
C ALA A 295 -1.20 -9.09 1.43
N LEU A 296 -2.06 -8.85 0.43
CA LEU A 296 -3.51 -8.99 0.55
C LEU A 296 -3.94 -10.43 0.85
N VAL A 297 -3.33 -11.42 0.19
CA VAL A 297 -3.64 -12.83 0.45
C VAL A 297 -3.30 -13.21 1.89
N PHE A 298 -2.12 -12.82 2.40
CA PHE A 298 -1.76 -13.08 3.79
C PHE A 298 -2.67 -12.35 4.77
N LEU A 299 -3.04 -11.10 4.47
CA LEU A 299 -3.99 -10.34 5.28
C LEU A 299 -5.34 -11.07 5.40
N ILE A 300 -5.91 -11.53 4.29
CA ILE A 300 -7.18 -12.27 4.28
C ILE A 300 -7.05 -13.60 5.03
N LEU A 301 -5.95 -14.32 4.84
CA LEU A 301 -5.73 -15.60 5.53
C LEU A 301 -5.60 -15.39 7.04
N LEU A 302 -4.89 -14.37 7.50
CA LEU A 302 -4.76 -14.02 8.92
C LEU A 302 -6.08 -13.50 9.50
N ALA A 303 -6.85 -12.69 8.74
CA ALA A 303 -8.16 -12.21 9.16
C ALA A 303 -9.20 -13.31 9.35
N ASN A 304 -8.93 -14.51 8.83
CA ASN A 304 -9.75 -15.72 9.01
C ASN A 304 -9.12 -16.76 9.94
N ASP A 305 -8.05 -16.41 10.65
CA ASP A 305 -7.38 -17.34 11.57
C ASP A 305 -8.09 -17.33 12.95
N LYS A 306 -9.03 -18.26 13.14
CA LYS A 306 -9.83 -18.38 14.37
C LYS A 306 -8.98 -18.49 15.65
N PRO A 307 -7.91 -19.31 15.73
CA PRO A 307 -7.06 -19.38 16.92
C PRO A 307 -6.44 -18.05 17.34
N ILE A 308 -6.19 -17.13 16.38
CA ILE A 308 -5.62 -15.82 16.68
C ILE A 308 -6.71 -14.80 16.99
N LEU A 309 -7.72 -14.71 16.14
CA LEU A 309 -8.72 -13.64 16.20
C LEU A 309 -10.00 -14.01 16.95
N GLY A 310 -10.27 -15.31 17.15
CA GLY A 310 -11.49 -15.75 17.84
C GLY A 310 -12.76 -15.13 17.27
N PRO A 311 -13.51 -14.35 18.08
CA PRO A 311 -14.76 -13.73 17.65
C PRO A 311 -14.56 -12.49 16.73
N TRP A 312 -13.31 -12.11 16.44
CA TRP A 312 -12.97 -11.00 15.53
C TRP A 312 -12.70 -11.45 14.11
N THR A 313 -12.78 -12.75 13.80
CA THR A 313 -12.63 -13.23 12.43
C THR A 313 -13.62 -12.59 11.47
N ASN A 314 -13.21 -12.43 10.22
CA ASN A 314 -14.03 -11.83 9.18
C ASN A 314 -15.40 -12.48 9.06
N SER A 315 -16.40 -11.65 8.82
CA SER A 315 -17.72 -12.08 8.37
C SER A 315 -17.67 -12.55 6.90
N ARG A 316 -18.73 -13.26 6.47
CA ARG A 316 -18.83 -13.68 5.05
C ARG A 316 -18.77 -12.49 4.08
N VAL A 317 -19.45 -11.38 4.41
CA VAL A 317 -19.44 -10.18 3.57
C VAL A 317 -18.05 -9.59 3.47
N GLN A 318 -17.31 -9.49 4.59
CA GLN A 318 -15.93 -9.00 4.59
C GLN A 318 -15.00 -9.90 3.75
N ASN A 319 -15.16 -11.21 3.83
CA ASN A 319 -14.39 -12.14 2.99
C ASN A 319 -14.74 -12.02 1.50
N TRP A 320 -15.99 -11.75 1.17
CA TRP A 320 -16.41 -11.49 -0.20
C TRP A 320 -15.75 -10.22 -0.74
N ILE A 321 -15.89 -9.13 -0.02
CA ILE A 321 -15.30 -7.84 -0.41
C ILE A 321 -13.78 -7.95 -0.51
N GLY A 322 -13.12 -8.52 0.52
CA GLY A 322 -11.67 -8.69 0.51
C GLY A 322 -11.19 -9.63 -0.59
N GLY A 323 -11.91 -10.72 -0.84
CA GLY A 323 -11.61 -11.65 -1.92
C GLY A 323 -11.78 -11.02 -3.31
N LEU A 324 -12.83 -10.20 -3.50
CA LEU A 324 -13.05 -9.47 -4.74
C LEU A 324 -11.95 -8.42 -4.98
N ILE A 325 -11.60 -7.66 -3.95
CA ILE A 325 -10.49 -6.68 -4.04
C ILE A 325 -9.18 -7.40 -4.41
N ALA A 326 -8.83 -8.46 -3.68
CA ALA A 326 -7.61 -9.21 -3.95
C ALA A 326 -7.61 -9.80 -5.37
N TRP A 327 -8.77 -10.25 -5.86
CA TRP A 327 -8.92 -10.77 -7.20
C TRP A 327 -8.73 -9.68 -8.27
N ILE A 328 -9.34 -8.51 -8.08
CA ILE A 328 -9.20 -7.36 -8.98
C ILE A 328 -7.72 -6.95 -9.05
N VAL A 329 -7.08 -6.75 -7.90
CA VAL A 329 -5.67 -6.37 -7.82
C VAL A 329 -4.78 -7.42 -8.50
N LEU A 330 -4.97 -8.70 -8.22
CA LEU A 330 -4.24 -9.79 -8.87
C LEU A 330 -4.41 -9.77 -10.39
N THR A 331 -5.63 -9.56 -10.86
CA THR A 331 -5.96 -9.54 -12.29
C THR A 331 -5.26 -8.36 -13.00
N PHE A 332 -5.30 -7.18 -12.42
CA PHE A 332 -4.60 -6.00 -12.96
C PHE A 332 -3.08 -6.16 -12.87
N SER A 333 -2.55 -6.73 -11.80
CA SER A 333 -1.12 -6.99 -11.66
C SER A 333 -0.57 -8.00 -12.68
N LEU A 334 -1.42 -8.91 -13.17
CA LEU A 334 -1.05 -9.85 -14.25
C LEU A 334 -0.98 -9.19 -15.62
N ALA A 335 -1.70 -8.11 -15.86
CA ALA A 335 -1.79 -7.48 -17.18
C ALA A 335 -0.42 -7.06 -17.75
N PRO A 336 0.43 -6.27 -17.04
CA PRO A 336 1.75 -5.91 -17.55
C PRO A 336 2.67 -7.11 -17.70
N LEU A 337 2.50 -8.14 -16.87
CA LEU A 337 3.26 -9.37 -16.99
C LEU A 337 2.95 -10.09 -18.32
N VAL A 338 1.68 -10.23 -18.64
CA VAL A 338 1.23 -10.88 -19.89
C VAL A 338 1.69 -10.08 -21.12
N THR A 339 1.49 -8.76 -21.13
CA THR A 339 1.87 -7.92 -22.30
C THR A 339 3.38 -7.86 -22.51
N THR A 340 4.17 -8.05 -21.46
CA THR A 340 5.64 -8.09 -21.55
C THR A 340 6.15 -9.39 -22.20
N PHE A 341 5.55 -10.54 -21.85
CA PHE A 341 6.01 -11.84 -22.39
C PHE A 341 5.41 -12.18 -23.77
N TRP A 342 4.21 -11.70 -24.02
CA TRP A 342 3.50 -11.93 -25.26
C TRP A 342 3.12 -10.59 -25.92
N PRO A 343 4.10 -9.86 -26.48
CA PRO A 343 3.81 -8.60 -27.18
C PRO A 343 2.90 -8.79 -28.41
N VAL A 344 2.75 -10.05 -28.88
CA VAL A 344 1.83 -10.43 -29.95
C VAL A 344 0.38 -10.46 -29.49
N ILE A 345 0.12 -10.54 -28.17
CA ILE A 345 -1.25 -10.52 -27.67
C ILE A 345 -1.83 -9.12 -27.89
N THR A 346 -2.82 -9.09 -28.78
CA THR A 346 -3.54 -7.84 -29.04
C THR A 346 -4.26 -7.40 -27.77
N LEU A 347 -4.39 -6.09 -27.61
CA LEU A 347 -5.11 -5.49 -26.48
C LEU A 347 -6.50 -6.10 -26.29
N LYS A 348 -7.21 -6.38 -27.41
CA LYS A 348 -8.52 -7.05 -27.39
C LYS A 348 -8.46 -8.43 -26.72
N GLN A 349 -7.43 -9.20 -27.00
CA GLN A 349 -7.20 -10.51 -26.36
C GLN A 349 -6.87 -10.37 -24.86
N SER A 350 -6.08 -9.37 -24.49
CA SER A 350 -5.78 -9.07 -23.08
C SER A 350 -7.07 -8.73 -22.31
N VAL A 351 -7.94 -7.89 -22.87
CA VAL A 351 -9.22 -7.53 -22.23
C VAL A 351 -10.14 -8.75 -22.10
N TRP A 352 -10.23 -9.56 -23.14
CA TRP A 352 -11.01 -10.81 -23.07
C TRP A 352 -10.42 -11.79 -22.06
N GLY A 353 -9.09 -11.89 -21.97
CA GLY A 353 -8.40 -12.69 -20.97
C GLY A 353 -8.68 -12.21 -19.55
N LEU A 354 -8.57 -10.92 -19.30
CA LEU A 354 -8.91 -10.28 -18.01
C LEU A 354 -10.39 -10.49 -17.65
N GLY A 355 -11.29 -10.33 -18.62
CA GLY A 355 -12.72 -10.60 -18.44
C GLY A 355 -13.00 -12.05 -18.09
N ALA A 356 -12.40 -12.98 -18.81
CA ALA A 356 -12.51 -14.43 -18.55
C ALA A 356 -11.95 -14.79 -17.16
N CYS A 357 -10.78 -14.27 -16.80
CA CYS A 357 -10.21 -14.43 -15.46
C CYS A 357 -11.14 -13.90 -14.38
N THR A 358 -11.77 -12.74 -14.59
CA THR A 358 -12.72 -12.16 -13.63
C THR A 358 -13.96 -13.04 -13.46
N VAL A 359 -14.53 -13.53 -14.56
CA VAL A 359 -15.69 -14.45 -14.54
C VAL A 359 -15.32 -15.76 -13.83
N LEU A 360 -14.16 -16.33 -14.12
CA LEU A 360 -13.66 -17.54 -13.47
C LEU A 360 -13.43 -17.31 -11.97
N GLY A 361 -12.91 -16.16 -11.57
CA GLY A 361 -12.71 -15.77 -10.17
C GLY A 361 -14.03 -15.65 -9.41
N ILE A 362 -15.04 -15.00 -10.00
CA ILE A 362 -16.39 -14.89 -9.42
C ILE A 362 -17.01 -16.29 -9.29
N ALA A 363 -16.91 -17.13 -10.31
CA ALA A 363 -17.43 -18.50 -10.27
C ALA A 363 -16.73 -19.35 -9.21
N ALA A 364 -15.40 -19.27 -9.12
CA ALA A 364 -14.62 -19.97 -8.10
C ALA A 364 -15.00 -19.48 -6.68
N ALA A 365 -15.13 -18.17 -6.48
CA ALA A 365 -15.57 -17.58 -5.22
C ALA A 365 -16.98 -18.06 -4.84
N ALA A 366 -17.92 -18.08 -5.78
CA ALA A 366 -19.28 -18.57 -5.56
C ALA A 366 -19.30 -20.07 -5.17
N LEU A 367 -18.47 -20.90 -5.83
CA LEU A 367 -18.33 -22.32 -5.50
C LEU A 367 -17.71 -22.55 -4.12
N LEU A 368 -16.68 -21.79 -3.76
CA LEU A 368 -16.04 -21.86 -2.45
C LEU A 368 -17.02 -21.48 -1.33
N LEU A 369 -17.83 -20.47 -1.54
CA LEU A 369 -18.84 -20.04 -0.57
C LEU A 369 -19.98 -21.03 -0.41
N ARG A 370 -20.43 -21.66 -1.50
CA ARG A 370 -21.39 -22.75 -1.41
C ARG A 370 -20.84 -23.93 -0.60
N ARG A 371 -19.54 -24.25 -0.76
CA ARG A 371 -18.87 -25.30 0.02
C ARG A 371 -18.72 -24.90 1.51
N GLU A 372 -18.36 -23.65 1.78
CA GLU A 372 -18.28 -23.14 3.14
C GLU A 372 -19.67 -23.09 3.80
N ALA A 373 -20.73 -22.72 3.07
CA ALA A 373 -22.09 -22.73 3.58
C ALA A 373 -22.51 -24.14 4.03
N LYS A 374 -22.23 -25.17 3.21
CA LYS A 374 -22.49 -26.60 3.58
C LYS A 374 -21.67 -27.06 4.78
N ARG A 375 -20.39 -26.67 4.85
CA ARG A 375 -19.51 -27.04 5.96
C ARG A 375 -19.91 -26.37 7.27
N ASP A 376 -20.45 -25.19 7.17
CA ASP A 376 -20.94 -24.40 8.30
C ASP A 376 -22.30 -24.89 8.84
N GLU A 377 -23.12 -25.54 8.01
CA GLU A 377 -24.33 -26.26 8.50
C GLU A 377 -23.94 -27.42 9.41
N VAL A 378 -22.85 -28.11 9.10
CA VAL A 378 -22.32 -29.22 9.92
C VAL A 378 -21.63 -28.71 11.20
N ALA A 379 -21.11 -27.47 11.20
CA ALA A 379 -20.42 -26.88 12.35
C ALA A 379 -21.31 -25.92 13.17
N ALA A 380 -22.63 -26.00 13.04
CA ALA A 380 -23.56 -25.14 13.78
C ALA A 380 -23.49 -25.31 15.29
N ASP A 381 -23.00 -26.45 15.76
CA ASP A 381 -22.86 -26.80 17.19
C ASP A 381 -21.47 -26.43 17.78
N ASP A 382 -20.58 -25.75 17.02
CA ASP A 382 -19.29 -25.33 17.56
C ASP A 382 -19.47 -24.13 18.52
N PRO A 383 -19.17 -24.29 19.83
CA PRO A 383 -19.26 -23.19 20.81
C PRO A 383 -18.39 -21.94 20.44
N GLY A 384 -17.41 -22.11 19.56
CA GLY A 384 -16.57 -21.06 19.02
C GLY A 384 -17.15 -20.35 17.77
N SER A 385 -18.32 -20.76 17.31
CA SER A 385 -18.97 -20.17 16.13
C SER A 385 -19.40 -18.73 16.41
N ASN A 386 -19.12 -17.84 15.42
CA ASN A 386 -19.63 -16.46 15.43
C ASN A 386 -21.09 -16.37 14.90
N ARG A 387 -21.79 -17.50 14.85
CA ARG A 387 -23.20 -17.58 14.42
C ARG A 387 -24.12 -17.46 15.59
N ARG A 388 -25.28 -16.88 15.33
CA ARG A 388 -26.36 -16.84 16.31
C ARG A 388 -26.92 -18.23 16.50
N PRO A 389 -26.95 -18.75 17.74
CA PRO A 389 -27.61 -20.03 18.03
C PRO A 389 -29.10 -20.01 17.63
N PRO A 390 -29.65 -21.15 17.20
CA PRO A 390 -31.11 -21.27 17.01
C PRO A 390 -31.86 -20.88 18.26
N GLY A 391 -32.89 -20.06 18.13
CA GLY A 391 -33.75 -19.65 19.26
C GLY A 391 -33.26 -18.43 20.07
N MET A 392 -32.01 -17.99 19.94
CA MET A 392 -31.52 -16.79 20.62
C MET A 392 -32.01 -15.51 19.92
N ASP A 393 -32.44 -14.52 20.70
CA ASP A 393 -32.80 -13.21 20.12
C ASP A 393 -31.60 -12.50 19.50
N ARG A 394 -31.86 -11.67 18.47
CA ARG A 394 -30.79 -10.90 17.76
C ARG A 394 -30.10 -9.89 18.68
N ALA A 395 -30.83 -9.27 19.58
CA ALA A 395 -30.25 -8.26 20.49
C ALA A 395 -29.37 -8.95 21.54
N GLN A 396 -29.82 -10.05 22.12
CA GLN A 396 -29.06 -10.88 23.06
C GLN A 396 -27.77 -11.40 22.40
N TRP A 397 -27.87 -11.93 21.16
CA TRP A 397 -26.67 -12.39 20.42
C TRP A 397 -25.66 -11.29 20.15
N ARG A 398 -26.13 -10.10 19.79
CA ARG A 398 -25.22 -8.95 19.57
C ARG A 398 -24.53 -8.53 20.85
N GLN A 399 -25.21 -8.62 21.98
CA GLN A 399 -24.62 -8.32 23.28
C GLN A 399 -23.57 -9.36 23.64
N GLU A 400 -23.92 -10.65 23.60
CA GLU A 400 -22.99 -11.74 23.89
C GLU A 400 -21.75 -11.70 22.99
N LEU A 401 -21.93 -11.45 21.68
CA LEU A 401 -20.81 -11.33 20.75
C LEU A 401 -19.90 -10.12 21.07
N ARG A 402 -20.45 -9.01 21.55
CA ARG A 402 -19.67 -7.86 22.02
C ARG A 402 -18.85 -8.23 23.25
N ASP A 403 -19.47 -8.89 24.22
CA ASP A 403 -18.82 -9.29 25.46
C ASP A 403 -17.70 -10.31 25.20
N ARG A 404 -17.93 -11.28 24.32
CA ARG A 404 -16.92 -12.23 23.84
C ARG A 404 -15.76 -11.52 23.13
N ARG A 405 -16.03 -10.50 22.31
CA ARG A 405 -15.02 -9.70 21.61
C ARG A 405 -14.15 -8.89 22.59
N VAL A 406 -14.75 -8.28 23.59
CA VAL A 406 -14.01 -7.51 24.60
C VAL A 406 -13.17 -8.42 25.50
N ALA A 407 -13.71 -9.60 25.85
CA ALA A 407 -13.01 -10.58 26.68
C ALA A 407 -11.90 -11.33 25.94
N TRP A 408 -11.92 -11.37 24.59
CA TRP A 408 -10.95 -12.14 23.81
C TRP A 408 -9.52 -11.64 24.03
N ARG A 409 -8.63 -12.59 24.23
CA ARG A 409 -7.19 -12.38 24.27
C ARG A 409 -6.53 -13.37 23.33
N THR A 410 -5.69 -12.88 22.43
CA THR A 410 -4.92 -13.72 21.53
C THR A 410 -4.00 -14.64 22.35
N PRO A 411 -4.07 -15.97 22.16
CA PRO A 411 -3.16 -16.89 22.82
C PRO A 411 -1.70 -16.63 22.48
N ARG A 412 -0.78 -17.13 23.31
CA ARG A 412 0.64 -17.04 23.00
C ARG A 412 0.94 -17.80 21.71
N ILE A 413 1.70 -17.20 20.78
CA ILE A 413 1.98 -17.78 19.45
C ILE A 413 2.72 -19.13 19.57
N ASP A 414 3.61 -19.24 20.53
CA ASP A 414 4.39 -20.44 20.79
C ASP A 414 3.54 -21.65 21.19
N THR A 415 2.31 -21.41 21.71
CA THR A 415 1.35 -22.47 22.05
C THR A 415 0.42 -22.85 20.89
N LEU A 416 0.40 -22.07 19.82
CA LEU A 416 -0.48 -22.28 18.69
C LEU A 416 0.10 -23.29 17.70
N GLN A 417 -0.66 -24.37 17.43
CA GLN A 417 -0.35 -25.27 16.34
C GLN A 417 -0.51 -24.58 14.98
N ARG A 418 0.30 -24.96 14.00
CA ARG A 418 0.17 -24.46 12.63
C ARG A 418 -1.20 -24.85 12.07
N PRO A 419 -1.87 -23.95 11.31
CA PRO A 419 -3.18 -24.27 10.76
C PRO A 419 -3.06 -25.46 9.79
N ALA A 420 -3.97 -26.43 9.91
CA ALA A 420 -4.17 -27.42 8.87
C ALA A 420 -4.73 -26.72 7.63
N LEU A 421 -3.87 -26.52 6.64
CA LEU A 421 -4.27 -25.86 5.40
C LEU A 421 -5.19 -26.79 4.60
N SER A 422 -6.39 -26.32 4.29
CA SER A 422 -7.27 -27.01 3.34
C SER A 422 -6.62 -27.09 1.95
N MET A 423 -7.03 -28.06 1.14
CA MET A 423 -6.51 -28.23 -0.23
C MET A 423 -6.61 -26.90 -1.02
N ALA A 424 -7.74 -26.19 -0.91
CA ALA A 424 -7.93 -24.89 -1.56
C ALA A 424 -6.90 -23.84 -1.10
N ARG A 425 -6.61 -23.78 0.20
CA ARG A 425 -5.59 -22.87 0.74
C ARG A 425 -4.18 -23.24 0.29
N ARG A 426 -3.87 -24.54 0.18
CA ARG A 426 -2.58 -25.01 -0.36
C ARG A 426 -2.43 -24.65 -1.84
N ILE A 427 -3.48 -24.87 -2.63
CA ILE A 427 -3.48 -24.48 -4.05
C ILE A 427 -3.31 -22.95 -4.16
N GLY A 428 -4.08 -22.16 -3.40
CA GLY A 428 -3.94 -20.70 -3.41
C GLY A 428 -2.52 -20.21 -3.08
N LEU A 429 -1.88 -20.81 -2.06
CA LEU A 429 -0.50 -20.49 -1.71
C LEU A 429 0.50 -20.95 -2.79
N LEU A 430 0.27 -22.09 -3.45
CA LEU A 430 1.11 -22.56 -4.56
C LEU A 430 0.96 -21.64 -5.79
N THR A 431 -0.26 -21.24 -6.12
CA THR A 431 -0.53 -20.27 -7.19
C THR A 431 0.15 -18.92 -6.89
N LEU A 432 0.02 -18.45 -5.66
CA LEU A 432 0.72 -17.24 -5.22
C LEU A 432 2.25 -17.39 -5.35
N ARG A 433 2.81 -18.54 -4.97
CA ARG A 433 4.24 -18.80 -5.13
C ARG A 433 4.68 -18.78 -6.60
N ALA A 434 3.90 -19.43 -7.48
CA ALA A 434 4.19 -19.43 -8.90
C ALA A 434 4.11 -18.00 -9.49
N TYR A 435 3.08 -17.24 -9.10
CA TYR A 435 2.91 -15.84 -9.47
C TYR A 435 4.11 -14.98 -9.08
N ILE A 436 4.56 -15.08 -7.84
CA ILE A 436 5.68 -14.29 -7.31
C ILE A 436 6.99 -14.63 -8.00
N VAL A 437 7.30 -15.93 -8.16
CA VAL A 437 8.50 -16.36 -8.90
C VAL A 437 8.48 -15.80 -10.32
N PHE A 438 7.33 -15.88 -10.98
CA PHE A 438 7.13 -15.33 -12.32
C PHE A 438 7.33 -13.82 -12.33
N ALA A 439 6.75 -13.08 -11.37
CA ALA A 439 6.90 -11.64 -11.23
C ALA A 439 8.37 -11.21 -11.02
N ILE A 440 9.11 -11.90 -10.15
CA ILE A 440 10.54 -11.63 -9.91
C ILE A 440 11.37 -11.86 -11.18
N VAL A 441 11.12 -12.97 -11.89
CA VAL A 441 11.83 -13.27 -13.15
C VAL A 441 11.62 -12.16 -14.16
N ILE A 442 10.37 -11.68 -14.29
CA ILE A 442 10.04 -10.57 -15.22
C ILE A 442 10.75 -9.29 -14.83
N MET A 443 10.73 -8.96 -13.53
CA MET A 443 11.40 -7.77 -13.04
C MET A 443 12.90 -7.79 -13.38
N VAL A 444 13.56 -8.93 -13.17
CA VAL A 444 14.98 -9.10 -13.50
C VAL A 444 15.20 -8.93 -15.01
N ILE A 445 14.35 -9.54 -15.85
CA ILE A 445 14.45 -9.39 -17.30
C ILE A 445 14.28 -7.93 -17.73
N LYS A 446 13.29 -7.23 -17.17
CA LYS A 446 13.06 -5.80 -17.46
C LYS A 446 14.22 -4.92 -17.01
N LEU A 447 14.74 -5.15 -15.82
CA LEU A 447 15.89 -4.42 -15.31
C LEU A 447 17.10 -4.59 -16.24
N VAL A 448 17.38 -5.83 -16.68
CA VAL A 448 18.46 -6.11 -17.64
C VAL A 448 18.18 -5.45 -18.99
N GLN A 449 16.95 -5.47 -19.50
CA GLN A 449 16.62 -4.81 -20.76
C GLN A 449 16.81 -3.30 -20.71
N VAL A 450 16.39 -2.66 -19.61
CA VAL A 450 16.58 -1.20 -19.43
C VAL A 450 18.06 -0.85 -19.34
N THR A 451 18.83 -1.61 -18.55
CA THR A 451 20.28 -1.36 -18.44
C THR A 451 21.06 -1.61 -19.74
N THR A 452 20.61 -2.57 -20.56
CA THR A 452 21.26 -2.87 -21.86
C THR A 452 20.81 -1.96 -23.02
N ALA A 453 19.65 -1.33 -22.90
CA ALA A 453 19.15 -0.38 -23.91
C ALA A 453 19.82 1.02 -23.80
N HIS A 454 20.47 1.32 -22.69
CA HIS A 454 21.20 2.58 -22.44
C HIS A 454 22.71 2.45 -22.70
N HIS A 455 23.19 1.30 -23.18
CA HIS A 455 24.52 1.07 -23.71
C HIS A 455 24.47 0.79 -25.23
#